data_ea37fade4afc5ae3f6960f78bc74598b
#
_entry.id   ea37fade4afc5ae3f6960f78bc74598b
#
_cell.length_a   1.000
_cell.length_b   1.000
_cell.length_c   1.000
_cell.angle_alpha   90.00
_cell.angle_beta   90.00
_cell.angle_gamma   90.00
#
_symmetry.space_group_name_H-M   'P 1'
#
loop_
_entity.id
_entity.type
_entity.pdbx_description
1 polymer ?
#
loop_
_entity_poly.entity_id
_entity_poly.type
_entity_poly.pdbx_seq_one_letter_code
_entity_poly.pdbx_strand_id
1 'polypeptide(L)'
;MLKNLTPKNVRVGEAVVCAETNISDEETNVGFEWRKVDAPETVPSKQGTAIIYDGVMEGLIKNLQTTSYYNIRPYYQSAAGNMYYGEWIGIDPSDYSYFEPTVHTYASVAVADGAAVLTGYVMDGSDDIIERGFEYWVSGSGAKSRVKAAAPSDVQTVVASGQKMTATLNGLQSETAYTCRAYAKTSTETFYGEEVSFATPVATGVEDMPINNEQLLSIHKVYDLQGRCVGTSLEGLPRGIYIQNGRKFWVK
;
A
#
# COMPACT_ATOMS: atom_id res chain seq x y z
N MET A 1 11.74 -0.35 17.59
CA MET A 1 12.88 -1.32 17.61
C MET A 1 13.05 -1.82 16.18
N LEU A 2 14.29 -1.93 15.70
CA LEU A 2 14.60 -2.48 14.38
C LEU A 2 15.48 -3.72 14.60
N LYS A 3 14.98 -4.89 14.28
CA LYS A 3 15.70 -6.15 14.44
C LYS A 3 15.79 -6.87 13.10
N ASN A 4 17.00 -7.06 12.60
CA ASN A 4 17.22 -7.80 11.36
C ASN A 4 16.65 -9.22 11.40
N LEU A 5 16.06 -9.60 10.27
CA LEU A 5 15.79 -10.98 9.91
C LEU A 5 16.80 -11.47 8.88
N THR A 6 16.83 -12.78 8.61
CA THR A 6 17.73 -13.34 7.61
C THR A 6 17.40 -12.78 6.22
N PRO A 7 18.36 -12.17 5.51
CA PRO A 7 18.16 -11.73 4.14
C PRO A 7 17.88 -12.91 3.20
N LYS A 8 17.12 -12.64 2.16
CA LYS A 8 16.80 -13.61 1.09
C LYS A 8 17.54 -13.18 -0.17
N ASN A 9 18.62 -13.84 -0.54
CA ASN A 9 19.26 -13.62 -1.85
C ASN A 9 18.38 -14.25 -2.93
N VAL A 10 17.54 -13.44 -3.55
CA VAL A 10 16.51 -13.92 -4.50
C VAL A 10 17.08 -14.20 -5.89
N ARG A 11 18.14 -13.45 -6.26
CA ARG A 11 18.88 -13.61 -7.52
C ARG A 11 20.34 -13.23 -7.31
N VAL A 12 21.16 -13.57 -8.29
CA VAL A 12 22.56 -13.14 -8.30
C VAL A 12 22.65 -11.62 -8.27
N GLY A 13 23.24 -11.07 -7.20
CA GLY A 13 23.38 -9.63 -6.99
C GLY A 13 22.09 -8.91 -6.57
N GLU A 14 21.03 -9.64 -6.21
CA GLU A 14 19.77 -9.08 -5.68
C GLU A 14 19.35 -9.77 -4.39
N ALA A 15 18.97 -8.98 -3.40
CA ALA A 15 18.53 -9.50 -2.10
C ALA A 15 17.30 -8.74 -1.59
N VAL A 16 16.33 -9.49 -1.07
CA VAL A 16 15.27 -8.96 -0.21
C VAL A 16 15.79 -8.99 1.22
N VAL A 17 15.84 -7.83 1.84
CA VAL A 17 16.29 -7.63 3.22
C VAL A 17 15.09 -7.34 4.09
N CYS A 18 15.06 -7.95 5.27
CA CYS A 18 13.92 -7.93 6.16
C CYS A 18 14.32 -7.51 7.56
N ALA A 19 13.43 -6.84 8.27
CA ALA A 19 13.58 -6.54 9.70
C ALA A 19 12.25 -6.52 10.42
N GLU A 20 12.19 -7.05 11.65
CA GLU A 20 11.07 -6.82 12.55
C GLU A 20 11.09 -5.36 13.04
N THR A 21 9.91 -4.75 13.09
CA THR A 21 9.75 -3.37 13.55
C THR A 21 8.44 -3.18 14.30
N ASN A 22 8.40 -2.18 15.17
CA ASN A 22 7.17 -1.66 15.78
C ASN A 22 6.78 -0.28 15.24
N ILE A 23 7.36 0.11 14.11
CA ILE A 23 7.07 1.37 13.41
C ILE A 23 5.80 1.13 12.58
N SER A 24 4.88 2.09 12.58
CA SER A 24 3.69 2.03 11.74
C SER A 24 4.03 2.35 10.27
N ASP A 25 3.23 1.82 9.33
CA ASP A 25 3.36 2.06 7.89
C ASP A 25 3.21 3.56 7.51
N GLU A 26 2.62 4.35 8.39
CA GLU A 26 2.41 5.78 8.21
C GLU A 26 3.62 6.65 8.56
N GLU A 27 4.61 6.11 9.26
CA GLU A 27 5.86 6.80 9.61
C GLU A 27 6.87 6.67 8.48
N THR A 28 7.06 7.70 7.74
CA THR A 28 7.24 7.81 6.30
C THR A 28 8.64 7.64 5.73
N ASN A 29 9.68 7.39 6.48
CA ASN A 29 11.02 7.23 5.89
C ASN A 29 11.73 6.04 6.49
N VAL A 30 11.42 4.87 5.96
CA VAL A 30 12.01 3.59 6.35
C VAL A 30 12.77 2.98 5.20
N GLY A 31 13.83 2.24 5.51
CA GLY A 31 14.63 1.62 4.48
C GLY A 31 15.79 0.80 5.05
N PHE A 32 16.64 0.42 4.13
CA PHE A 32 17.89 -0.25 4.42
C PHE A 32 19.05 0.55 3.85
N GLU A 33 20.16 0.61 4.58
CA GLU A 33 21.42 1.09 4.04
C GLU A 33 22.41 -0.06 3.98
N TRP A 34 23.30 0.00 2.97
CA TRP A 34 24.32 -1.03 2.77
C TRP A 34 25.61 -0.45 2.24
N ARG A 35 26.70 -1.14 2.55
CA ARG A 35 28.04 -0.84 2.03
C ARG A 35 28.84 -2.11 1.92
N LYS A 36 29.86 -2.10 1.07
CA LYS A 36 30.85 -3.19 1.03
C LYS A 36 31.61 -3.26 2.34
N VAL A 37 31.95 -4.48 2.76
CA VAL A 37 32.70 -4.72 4.01
C VAL A 37 34.07 -4.06 3.96
N ASP A 38 34.71 -4.09 2.79
CA ASP A 38 36.06 -3.54 2.55
C ASP A 38 36.03 -2.04 2.13
N ALA A 39 34.88 -1.41 2.06
CA ALA A 39 34.80 0.01 1.71
C ALA A 39 35.37 0.89 2.84
N PRO A 40 36.21 1.89 2.51
CA PRO A 40 36.66 2.87 3.50
C PRO A 40 35.47 3.56 4.20
N GLU A 41 35.64 3.93 5.47
CA GLU A 41 34.59 4.61 6.25
C GLU A 41 34.15 5.95 5.62
N THR A 42 35.02 6.57 4.84
CA THR A 42 34.76 7.80 4.11
C THR A 42 33.78 7.61 2.95
N VAL A 43 33.53 6.37 2.50
CA VAL A 43 32.54 6.09 1.45
C VAL A 43 31.16 5.97 2.11
N PRO A 44 30.21 6.86 1.75
CA PRO A 44 28.85 6.80 2.32
C PRO A 44 28.16 5.49 1.96
N SER A 45 27.35 4.98 2.89
CA SER A 45 26.47 3.84 2.63
C SER A 45 25.45 4.20 1.53
N LYS A 46 25.09 3.23 0.70
CA LYS A 46 23.94 3.35 -0.19
C LYS A 46 22.66 3.13 0.63
N GLN A 47 21.58 3.73 0.19
CA GLN A 47 20.27 3.62 0.85
C GLN A 47 19.19 3.22 -0.15
N GLY A 48 18.20 2.48 0.31
CA GLY A 48 17.00 2.11 -0.43
C GLY A 48 15.78 2.12 0.50
N THR A 49 14.63 2.35 -0.11
CA THR A 49 13.34 2.36 0.59
C THR A 49 12.88 0.95 0.96
N ALA A 50 12.03 0.85 1.97
CA ALA A 50 11.37 -0.38 2.36
C ALA A 50 9.86 -0.17 2.51
N ILE A 51 9.14 -1.28 2.59
CA ILE A 51 7.70 -1.34 2.87
C ILE A 51 7.54 -2.05 4.21
N ILE A 52 6.61 -1.57 5.03
CA ILE A 52 6.24 -2.23 6.29
C ILE A 52 4.87 -2.88 6.10
N TYR A 53 4.77 -4.14 6.50
CA TYR A 53 3.51 -4.87 6.58
C TYR A 53 3.55 -5.79 7.80
N ASP A 54 2.52 -5.72 8.65
CA ASP A 54 2.35 -6.54 9.85
C ASP A 54 3.62 -6.64 10.74
N GLY A 55 4.26 -5.49 10.97
CA GLY A 55 5.45 -5.41 11.81
C GLY A 55 6.74 -5.93 11.15
N VAL A 56 6.71 -6.27 9.86
CA VAL A 56 7.89 -6.64 9.07
C VAL A 56 8.17 -5.57 8.03
N MET A 57 9.41 -5.10 8.02
CA MET A 57 9.94 -4.19 7.01
C MET A 57 10.69 -5.00 5.97
N GLU A 58 10.35 -4.83 4.69
CA GLU A 58 11.03 -5.48 3.56
C GLU A 58 11.51 -4.45 2.54
N GLY A 59 12.72 -4.65 2.01
CA GLY A 59 13.31 -3.83 0.96
C GLY A 59 14.09 -4.67 -0.04
N LEU A 60 14.02 -4.32 -1.32
CA LEU A 60 14.79 -4.98 -2.38
C LEU A 60 16.05 -4.18 -2.70
N ILE A 61 17.20 -4.81 -2.55
CA ILE A 61 18.50 -4.28 -2.93
C ILE A 61 18.94 -4.95 -4.22
N LYS A 62 19.33 -4.14 -5.20
CA LYS A 62 19.79 -4.60 -6.53
C LYS A 62 21.21 -4.13 -6.82
N ASN A 63 21.81 -4.74 -7.84
CA ASN A 63 23.14 -4.39 -8.34
C ASN A 63 24.26 -4.55 -7.30
N LEU A 64 24.15 -5.56 -6.45
CA LEU A 64 25.24 -6.00 -5.58
C LEU A 64 26.29 -6.74 -6.43
N GLN A 65 27.55 -6.45 -6.19
CA GLN A 65 28.65 -7.15 -6.86
C GLN A 65 28.88 -8.49 -6.19
N THR A 66 28.81 -9.58 -6.93
CA THR A 66 28.96 -10.96 -6.41
C THR A 66 30.38 -11.30 -5.94
N THR A 67 31.33 -10.45 -6.24
CA THR A 67 32.72 -10.60 -5.78
C THR A 67 33.02 -9.85 -4.48
N SER A 68 31.99 -9.29 -3.84
CA SER A 68 32.14 -8.48 -2.63
C SER A 68 31.10 -8.87 -1.58
N TYR A 69 31.51 -8.84 -0.32
CA TYR A 69 30.58 -8.94 0.82
C TYR A 69 30.04 -7.58 1.20
N TYR A 70 28.82 -7.54 1.71
CA TYR A 70 28.17 -6.30 2.14
C TYR A 70 27.70 -6.40 3.59
N ASN A 71 27.75 -5.27 4.28
CA ASN A 71 27.03 -5.04 5.52
C ASN A 71 25.75 -4.26 5.22
N ILE A 72 24.64 -4.69 5.81
CA ILE A 72 23.32 -4.11 5.64
C ILE A 72 22.71 -3.85 7.01
N ARG A 73 22.01 -2.75 7.18
CA ARG A 73 21.17 -2.51 8.38
C ARG A 73 19.88 -1.76 8.01
N PRO A 74 18.78 -1.97 8.76
CA PRO A 74 17.59 -1.18 8.63
C PRO A 74 17.75 0.20 9.24
N TYR A 75 16.99 1.16 8.72
CA TYR A 75 16.89 2.49 9.32
C TYR A 75 15.45 3.00 9.26
N TYR A 76 15.13 3.94 10.14
CA TYR A 76 14.01 4.82 9.96
C TYR A 76 14.37 6.25 10.35
N GLN A 77 13.72 7.22 9.70
CA GLN A 77 13.81 8.64 10.04
C GLN A 77 12.49 9.09 10.65
N SER A 78 12.55 9.60 11.86
CA SER A 78 11.36 10.14 12.53
C SER A 78 10.86 11.42 11.86
N ALA A 79 9.63 11.82 12.14
CA ALA A 79 9.07 13.09 11.67
C ALA A 79 9.89 14.32 12.09
N ALA A 80 10.66 14.21 13.19
CA ALA A 80 11.59 15.25 13.64
C ALA A 80 12.95 15.24 12.89
N GLY A 81 13.13 14.31 11.92
CA GLY A 81 14.36 14.18 11.13
C GLY A 81 15.45 13.34 11.76
N ASN A 82 15.24 12.77 12.96
CA ASN A 82 16.23 11.93 13.61
C ASN A 82 16.32 10.57 12.96
N MET A 83 17.55 10.08 12.71
CA MET A 83 17.80 8.76 12.13
C MET A 83 18.03 7.73 13.24
N TYR A 84 17.39 6.57 13.07
CA TYR A 84 17.52 5.41 13.95
C TYR A 84 17.89 4.19 13.12
N TYR A 85 18.82 3.38 13.64
CA TYR A 85 19.38 2.26 12.92
C TYR A 85 19.27 0.96 13.72
N GLY A 86 19.09 -0.14 13.00
CA GLY A 86 19.34 -1.47 13.56
C GLY A 86 20.82 -1.87 13.46
N GLU A 87 21.11 -3.09 13.89
CA GLU A 87 22.45 -3.66 13.83
C GLU A 87 22.87 -3.98 12.38
N TRP A 88 24.18 -3.98 12.12
CA TRP A 88 24.73 -4.43 10.87
C TRP A 88 24.69 -5.97 10.77
N ILE A 89 24.28 -6.49 9.61
CA ILE A 89 24.41 -7.91 9.25
C ILE A 89 25.16 -8.06 7.93
N GLY A 90 25.87 -9.17 7.78
CA GLY A 90 26.59 -9.50 6.55
C GLY A 90 25.67 -10.18 5.52
N ILE A 91 25.97 -9.96 4.24
CA ILE A 91 25.36 -10.67 3.12
C ILE A 91 26.41 -11.00 2.07
N ASP A 92 26.34 -12.20 1.51
CA ASP A 92 27.08 -12.64 0.34
C ASP A 92 26.13 -12.70 -0.85
N PRO A 93 26.20 -11.76 -1.81
CA PRO A 93 25.28 -11.73 -2.93
C PRO A 93 25.57 -12.79 -4.01
N SER A 94 26.58 -13.62 -3.86
CA SER A 94 26.89 -14.75 -4.76
C SER A 94 26.12 -16.02 -4.37
N ASP A 95 25.71 -16.15 -3.10
CA ASP A 95 24.94 -17.28 -2.59
C ASP A 95 23.45 -16.95 -2.64
N TYR A 96 22.71 -17.56 -3.56
CA TYR A 96 21.28 -17.34 -3.71
C TYR A 96 20.49 -18.67 -3.72
N SER A 97 19.25 -18.58 -3.28
CA SER A 97 18.29 -19.69 -3.28
C SER A 97 17.00 -19.25 -3.94
N TYR A 98 16.15 -20.21 -4.32
CA TYR A 98 14.83 -19.87 -4.83
C TYR A 98 13.92 -19.39 -3.69
N PHE A 99 13.30 -18.24 -3.91
CA PHE A 99 12.28 -17.66 -3.05
C PHE A 99 11.07 -17.24 -3.88
N GLU A 100 9.89 -17.56 -3.40
CA GLU A 100 8.65 -17.03 -3.94
C GLU A 100 8.53 -15.52 -3.67
N PRO A 101 7.83 -14.75 -4.53
CA PRO A 101 7.51 -13.36 -4.22
C PRO A 101 6.60 -13.29 -3.00
N THR A 102 6.75 -12.24 -2.19
CA THR A 102 5.82 -11.95 -1.10
C THR A 102 4.69 -11.07 -1.64
N VAL A 103 3.45 -11.45 -1.38
CA VAL A 103 2.25 -10.72 -1.84
C VAL A 103 1.33 -10.50 -0.65
N HIS A 104 0.95 -9.24 -0.39
CA HIS A 104 0.01 -8.90 0.67
C HIS A 104 -1.10 -7.97 0.19
N THR A 105 -2.30 -8.24 0.68
CA THR A 105 -3.48 -7.38 0.52
C THR A 105 -3.69 -6.61 1.81
N TYR A 106 -3.73 -5.28 1.77
CA TYR A 106 -4.00 -4.51 2.98
C TYR A 106 -5.47 -4.64 3.38
N ALA A 107 -5.69 -4.86 4.68
CA ALA A 107 -7.04 -5.07 5.23
C ALA A 107 -7.94 -3.84 5.14
N SER A 108 -7.36 -2.63 5.02
CA SER A 108 -8.12 -1.39 4.92
C SER A 108 -8.48 -1.11 3.47
N VAL A 109 -9.78 -1.09 3.18
CA VAL A 109 -10.32 -0.71 1.88
C VAL A 109 -11.13 0.58 2.07
N ALA A 110 -10.68 1.65 1.42
CA ALA A 110 -11.45 2.90 1.39
C ALA A 110 -12.61 2.74 0.39
N VAL A 111 -13.84 2.88 0.87
CA VAL A 111 -15.05 2.71 0.08
C VAL A 111 -15.82 4.01 0.03
N ALA A 112 -16.29 4.37 -1.15
CA ALA A 112 -17.23 5.46 -1.41
C ALA A 112 -18.38 4.96 -2.28
N ASP A 113 -19.34 5.81 -2.61
CA ASP A 113 -20.51 5.44 -3.45
C ASP A 113 -20.04 4.87 -4.80
N GLY A 114 -20.25 3.57 -5.01
CA GLY A 114 -19.91 2.86 -6.23
C GLY A 114 -18.41 2.73 -6.53
N ALA A 115 -17.53 3.06 -5.57
CA ALA A 115 -16.07 2.98 -5.74
C ALA A 115 -15.37 2.37 -4.52
N ALA A 116 -14.22 1.73 -4.74
CA ALA A 116 -13.34 1.24 -3.67
C ALA A 116 -11.87 1.42 -4.06
N VAL A 117 -11.02 1.74 -3.10
CA VAL A 117 -9.56 1.82 -3.29
C VAL A 117 -8.91 0.63 -2.60
N LEU A 118 -8.33 -0.24 -3.40
CA LEU A 118 -7.58 -1.40 -2.95
C LEU A 118 -6.10 -1.03 -2.79
N THR A 119 -5.48 -1.52 -1.73
CA THR A 119 -4.04 -1.36 -1.49
C THR A 119 -3.41 -2.70 -1.14
N GLY A 120 -2.15 -2.84 -1.49
CA GLY A 120 -1.37 -4.04 -1.22
C GLY A 120 0.08 -3.84 -1.59
N TYR A 121 0.90 -4.86 -1.38
CA TYR A 121 2.25 -4.82 -1.88
C TYR A 121 2.74 -6.16 -2.42
N VAL A 122 3.74 -6.08 -3.30
CA VAL A 122 4.45 -7.23 -3.85
C VAL A 122 5.94 -6.98 -3.72
N MET A 123 6.62 -7.90 -3.03
CA MET A 123 8.08 -7.95 -3.01
C MET A 123 8.55 -9.03 -3.97
N ASP A 124 9.54 -8.70 -4.80
CA ASP A 124 10.07 -9.60 -5.82
C ASP A 124 10.65 -10.89 -5.18
N GLY A 125 10.40 -12.01 -5.83
CA GLY A 125 11.08 -13.28 -5.59
C GLY A 125 12.17 -13.58 -6.60
N SER A 126 12.48 -14.86 -6.78
CA SER A 126 13.50 -15.31 -7.74
C SER A 126 13.06 -15.25 -9.20
N ASP A 127 11.76 -15.40 -9.45
CA ASP A 127 11.20 -15.26 -10.79
C ASP A 127 10.78 -13.82 -11.09
N ASP A 128 10.83 -13.43 -12.37
CA ASP A 128 10.36 -12.13 -12.79
C ASP A 128 8.85 -12.03 -12.71
N ILE A 129 8.36 -10.98 -12.08
CA ILE A 129 6.95 -10.67 -12.04
C ILE A 129 6.57 -9.97 -13.34
N ILE A 130 5.75 -10.63 -14.15
CA ILE A 130 5.29 -10.13 -15.46
C ILE A 130 4.00 -9.29 -15.34
N GLU A 131 3.20 -9.53 -14.29
CA GLU A 131 1.97 -8.81 -14.01
C GLU A 131 1.68 -8.80 -12.51
N ARG A 132 1.12 -7.72 -12.01
CA ARG A 132 0.65 -7.59 -10.64
C ARG A 132 -0.59 -6.72 -10.56
N GLY A 133 -1.39 -6.89 -9.52
CA GLY A 133 -2.64 -6.14 -9.37
C GLY A 133 -3.54 -6.73 -8.29
N PHE A 134 -4.85 -6.61 -8.52
CA PHE A 134 -5.87 -7.16 -7.62
C PHE A 134 -6.90 -7.95 -8.40
N GLU A 135 -7.34 -9.06 -7.81
CA GLU A 135 -8.55 -9.76 -8.17
C GLU A 135 -9.67 -9.35 -7.20
N TYR A 136 -10.91 -9.26 -7.70
CA TYR A 136 -12.07 -8.99 -6.86
C TYR A 136 -13.33 -9.64 -7.43
N TRP A 137 -14.29 -9.95 -6.55
CA TRP A 137 -15.55 -10.60 -6.89
C TRP A 137 -16.63 -10.30 -5.85
N VAL A 138 -17.90 -10.54 -6.17
CA VAL A 138 -19.01 -10.43 -5.22
C VAL A 138 -18.89 -11.55 -4.18
N SER A 139 -18.90 -11.21 -2.90
CA SER A 139 -18.81 -12.18 -1.81
C SER A 139 -20.02 -13.11 -1.80
N GLY A 140 -19.78 -14.41 -1.62
CA GLY A 140 -20.86 -15.43 -1.60
C GLY A 140 -21.21 -16.02 -2.96
N SER A 141 -20.63 -15.58 -4.06
CA SER A 141 -20.84 -16.18 -5.40
C SER A 141 -20.06 -17.50 -5.62
N GLY A 142 -19.88 -18.30 -4.59
CA GLY A 142 -19.38 -19.68 -4.73
C GLY A 142 -18.01 -20.01 -4.15
N ALA A 143 -17.33 -19.06 -3.51
CA ALA A 143 -16.00 -19.31 -2.95
C ALA A 143 -16.04 -19.85 -1.52
N LYS A 144 -16.44 -21.12 -1.34
CA LYS A 144 -16.12 -21.89 -0.12
C LYS A 144 -15.05 -22.90 -0.47
N SER A 145 -13.78 -22.52 -0.48
CA SER A 145 -12.71 -23.51 -0.45
C SER A 145 -11.44 -22.98 0.19
N ARG A 146 -11.03 -23.64 1.25
CA ARG A 146 -9.73 -23.51 1.92
C ARG A 146 -8.63 -24.34 1.24
N VAL A 147 -8.78 -24.62 -0.02
CA VAL A 147 -7.77 -25.36 -0.81
C VAL A 147 -7.35 -24.41 -1.92
N LYS A 148 -6.09 -24.42 -2.34
CA LYS A 148 -5.54 -23.74 -3.54
C LYS A 148 -6.62 -23.73 -4.64
N ALA A 149 -7.54 -22.77 -4.55
CA ALA A 149 -8.87 -22.90 -5.13
C ALA A 149 -8.90 -22.25 -6.49
N ALA A 150 -9.56 -22.92 -7.42
CA ALA A 150 -10.00 -22.31 -8.67
C ALA A 150 -10.68 -20.96 -8.35
N ALA A 151 -10.34 -19.92 -9.08
CA ALA A 151 -10.97 -18.62 -8.96
C ALA A 151 -12.49 -18.76 -9.08
N PRO A 152 -13.29 -17.98 -8.33
CA PRO A 152 -14.74 -17.91 -8.55
C PRO A 152 -15.04 -17.62 -10.03
N SER A 153 -16.18 -18.06 -10.53
CA SER A 153 -16.55 -17.94 -11.95
C SER A 153 -16.60 -16.49 -12.48
N ASP A 154 -16.66 -15.51 -11.58
CA ASP A 154 -16.87 -14.09 -11.88
C ASP A 154 -15.76 -13.19 -11.31
N VAL A 155 -14.53 -13.67 -11.25
CA VAL A 155 -13.37 -12.87 -10.82
C VAL A 155 -13.07 -11.80 -11.85
N GLN A 156 -13.02 -10.58 -11.40
CA GLN A 156 -12.52 -9.45 -12.17
C GLN A 156 -11.11 -9.09 -11.72
N THR A 157 -10.30 -8.58 -12.64
CA THR A 157 -8.92 -8.19 -12.38
C THR A 157 -8.70 -6.72 -12.67
N VAL A 158 -7.84 -6.08 -11.89
CA VAL A 158 -7.32 -4.74 -12.15
C VAL A 158 -5.81 -4.77 -11.99
N VAL A 159 -5.09 -4.40 -13.05
CA VAL A 159 -3.63 -4.34 -13.06
C VAL A 159 -3.16 -3.12 -12.28
N ALA A 160 -2.10 -3.28 -11.50
CA ALA A 160 -1.42 -2.22 -10.78
C ALA A 160 0.09 -2.26 -11.04
N SER A 161 0.83 -1.30 -10.53
CA SER A 161 2.28 -1.21 -10.72
C SER A 161 3.00 -0.81 -9.45
N GLY A 162 4.32 -0.99 -9.43
CA GLY A 162 5.17 -0.71 -8.27
C GLY A 162 5.13 -1.82 -7.21
N GLN A 163 5.95 -1.68 -6.19
CA GLN A 163 5.96 -2.61 -5.06
C GLN A 163 4.75 -2.38 -4.15
N LYS A 164 4.51 -1.15 -3.72
CA LYS A 164 3.26 -0.74 -3.09
C LYS A 164 2.25 -0.45 -4.20
N MET A 165 1.18 -1.22 -4.22
CA MET A 165 0.15 -1.18 -5.25
C MET A 165 -1.08 -0.45 -4.74
N THR A 166 -1.71 0.32 -5.62
CA THR A 166 -3.02 0.93 -5.38
C THR A 166 -3.86 0.80 -6.64
N ALA A 167 -5.11 0.41 -6.49
CA ALA A 167 -6.07 0.37 -7.59
C ALA A 167 -7.43 0.92 -7.14
N THR A 168 -8.08 1.67 -8.02
CA THR A 168 -9.43 2.19 -7.79
C THR A 168 -10.42 1.39 -8.62
N LEU A 169 -11.37 0.77 -7.96
CA LEU A 169 -12.54 0.13 -8.58
C LEU A 169 -13.67 1.17 -8.68
N ASN A 170 -14.33 1.20 -9.82
CA ASN A 170 -15.49 2.07 -10.07
C ASN A 170 -16.66 1.25 -10.57
N GLY A 171 -17.88 1.77 -10.43
CA GLY A 171 -19.09 1.11 -10.93
C GLY A 171 -19.48 -0.13 -10.14
N LEU A 172 -19.06 -0.23 -8.88
CA LEU A 172 -19.47 -1.29 -7.98
C LEU A 172 -20.97 -1.15 -7.64
N GLN A 173 -21.66 -2.27 -7.49
CA GLN A 173 -23.06 -2.28 -7.07
C GLN A 173 -23.17 -1.82 -5.62
N SER A 174 -24.14 -0.98 -5.29
CA SER A 174 -24.43 -0.55 -3.93
C SER A 174 -24.93 -1.72 -3.07
N GLU A 175 -24.82 -1.59 -1.76
CA GLU A 175 -25.24 -2.60 -0.77
C GLU A 175 -24.70 -4.02 -1.06
N THR A 176 -23.51 -4.09 -1.67
CA THR A 176 -22.96 -5.35 -2.12
C THR A 176 -21.64 -5.64 -1.40
N ALA A 177 -21.53 -6.85 -0.87
CA ALA A 177 -20.29 -7.32 -0.29
C ALA A 177 -19.36 -7.86 -1.39
N TYR A 178 -18.12 -7.41 -1.37
CA TYR A 178 -17.05 -7.84 -2.26
C TYR A 178 -15.91 -8.47 -1.47
N THR A 179 -15.18 -9.34 -2.13
CA THR A 179 -13.88 -9.84 -1.65
C THR A 179 -12.83 -9.47 -2.68
N CYS A 180 -11.65 -9.09 -2.23
CA CYS A 180 -10.50 -8.80 -3.07
C CYS A 180 -9.24 -9.46 -2.53
N ARG A 181 -8.24 -9.62 -3.39
CA ARG A 181 -6.88 -10.02 -3.03
C ARG A 181 -5.86 -9.44 -4.00
N ALA A 182 -4.67 -9.13 -3.52
CA ALA A 182 -3.53 -8.80 -4.36
C ALA A 182 -3.01 -10.05 -5.07
N TYR A 183 -2.40 -9.89 -6.24
CA TYR A 183 -1.71 -10.97 -6.93
C TYR A 183 -0.40 -10.49 -7.57
N ALA A 184 0.52 -11.43 -7.74
CA ALA A 184 1.73 -11.32 -8.56
C ALA A 184 1.84 -12.55 -9.46
N LYS A 185 1.99 -12.31 -10.76
CA LYS A 185 2.10 -13.37 -11.76
C LYS A 185 3.51 -13.43 -12.32
N THR A 186 4.08 -14.61 -12.33
CA THR A 186 5.32 -14.95 -13.05
C THR A 186 4.99 -15.67 -14.35
N SER A 187 6.01 -16.11 -15.09
CA SER A 187 5.81 -16.94 -16.29
C SER A 187 5.24 -18.32 -16.00
N THR A 188 5.35 -18.80 -14.77
CA THR A 188 5.02 -20.16 -14.36
C THR A 188 3.84 -20.26 -13.40
N GLU A 189 3.65 -19.27 -12.52
CA GLU A 189 2.68 -19.33 -11.42
C GLU A 189 2.12 -17.94 -11.07
N THR A 190 0.99 -17.94 -10.35
CA THR A 190 0.40 -16.74 -9.77
C THR A 190 0.35 -16.88 -8.25
N PHE A 191 0.88 -15.90 -7.57
CA PHE A 191 0.93 -15.78 -6.11
C PHE A 191 -0.12 -14.79 -5.64
N TYR A 192 -0.73 -15.07 -4.50
CA TYR A 192 -1.85 -14.29 -3.98
C TYR A 192 -1.59 -13.84 -2.55
N GLY A 193 -2.05 -12.63 -2.23
CA GLY A 193 -2.15 -12.14 -0.87
C GLY A 193 -3.42 -12.62 -0.17
N GLU A 194 -3.68 -12.06 1.00
CA GLU A 194 -4.82 -12.35 1.83
C GLU A 194 -6.13 -11.94 1.14
N GLU A 195 -7.20 -12.70 1.37
CA GLU A 195 -8.55 -12.31 0.96
C GLU A 195 -9.12 -11.29 1.96
N VAL A 196 -9.50 -10.13 1.46
CA VAL A 196 -10.07 -9.04 2.24
C VAL A 196 -11.48 -8.74 1.74
N SER A 197 -12.44 -8.72 2.65
CA SER A 197 -13.83 -8.40 2.33
C SER A 197 -14.15 -6.95 2.68
N PHE A 198 -14.94 -6.30 1.82
CA PHE A 198 -15.48 -4.97 2.03
C PHE A 198 -16.92 -4.91 1.52
N ALA A 199 -17.69 -3.90 1.92
CA ALA A 199 -19.04 -3.70 1.43
C ALA A 199 -19.21 -2.26 0.93
N THR A 200 -19.90 -2.12 -0.18
CA THR A 200 -20.30 -0.81 -0.70
C THR A 200 -21.49 -0.27 0.10
N PRO A 201 -21.53 1.03 0.40
CA PRO A 201 -22.64 1.63 1.11
C PRO A 201 -23.94 1.60 0.28
N VAL A 202 -25.05 1.86 0.97
CA VAL A 202 -26.31 2.19 0.29
C VAL A 202 -26.08 3.40 -0.61
N ALA A 203 -26.46 3.32 -1.87
CA ALA A 203 -26.45 4.50 -2.73
C ALA A 203 -27.37 5.56 -2.09
N THR A 204 -26.78 6.57 -1.50
CA THR A 204 -27.53 7.75 -1.09
C THR A 204 -27.93 8.44 -2.39
N GLY A 205 -29.17 8.27 -2.82
CA GLY A 205 -29.68 8.66 -4.14
C GLY A 205 -29.57 10.16 -4.45
N VAL A 206 -28.34 10.59 -4.61
CA VAL A 206 -27.99 11.78 -5.38
C VAL A 206 -27.62 11.23 -6.74
N GLU A 207 -28.55 11.30 -7.68
CA GLU A 207 -28.27 11.00 -9.08
C GLU A 207 -27.02 11.75 -9.50
N ASP A 208 -26.07 11.05 -10.11
CA ASP A 208 -24.91 11.64 -10.76
C ASP A 208 -25.42 12.60 -11.85
N MET A 209 -25.65 13.85 -11.48
CA MET A 209 -25.76 14.89 -12.48
C MET A 209 -24.36 15.07 -13.09
N PRO A 210 -24.22 15.01 -14.43
CA PRO A 210 -22.92 15.21 -15.06
C PRO A 210 -22.35 16.57 -14.63
N ILE A 211 -21.20 16.51 -13.96
CA ILE A 211 -20.50 17.71 -13.46
C ILE A 211 -19.95 18.44 -14.70
N ASN A 212 -20.65 19.44 -15.18
CA ASN A 212 -20.08 20.40 -16.11
C ASN A 212 -19.21 21.38 -15.33
N ASN A 213 -18.20 21.92 -15.96
CA ASN A 213 -17.18 22.82 -15.39
C ASN A 213 -17.74 24.03 -14.61
N GLU A 214 -18.99 24.40 -14.77
CA GLU A 214 -19.65 25.45 -13.99
C GLU A 214 -20.03 25.02 -12.56
N GLN A 215 -20.12 23.72 -12.27
CA GLN A 215 -20.45 23.19 -10.93
C GLN A 215 -19.24 23.06 -10.02
N LEU A 216 -18.01 23.08 -10.55
CA LEU A 216 -16.78 23.17 -9.75
C LEU A 216 -16.71 24.47 -8.90
N LEU A 217 -17.47 25.49 -9.25
CA LEU A 217 -17.59 26.72 -8.45
C LEU A 217 -18.58 26.61 -7.29
N SER A 218 -19.36 25.51 -7.19
CA SER A 218 -20.35 25.33 -6.12
C SER A 218 -19.85 24.57 -4.88
N ILE A 219 -18.57 24.19 -4.83
CA ILE A 219 -17.98 23.36 -3.79
C ILE A 219 -17.82 24.10 -2.43
N HIS A 220 -18.14 25.36 -2.36
CA HIS A 220 -17.95 26.17 -1.14
C HIS A 220 -19.25 26.49 -0.39
N LYS A 221 -20.32 25.71 -0.61
CA LYS A 221 -21.58 25.95 0.14
C LYS A 221 -21.37 25.70 1.64
N VAL A 222 -21.80 26.68 2.42
CA VAL A 222 -21.82 26.64 3.87
C VAL A 222 -23.23 26.36 4.36
N TYR A 223 -23.35 25.41 5.27
CA TYR A 223 -24.64 24.97 5.83
C TYR A 223 -24.68 25.24 7.34
N ASP A 224 -25.83 25.60 7.85
CA ASP A 224 -26.07 25.59 9.31
C ASP A 224 -26.30 24.16 9.83
N LEU A 225 -26.44 24.01 11.15
CA LEU A 225 -26.66 22.71 11.78
C LEU A 225 -28.04 22.09 11.43
N GLN A 226 -28.95 22.84 10.84
CA GLN A 226 -30.23 22.40 10.33
C GLN A 226 -30.17 21.95 8.86
N GLY A 227 -28.98 21.99 8.25
CA GLY A 227 -28.76 21.61 6.86
C GLY A 227 -29.18 22.67 5.83
N ARG A 228 -29.48 23.90 6.24
CA ARG A 228 -29.84 24.99 5.34
C ARG A 228 -28.56 25.65 4.79
N CYS A 229 -28.48 25.85 3.49
CA CYS A 229 -27.39 26.59 2.86
C CYS A 229 -27.48 28.07 3.26
N VAL A 230 -26.44 28.58 3.91
CA VAL A 230 -26.38 29.97 4.43
C VAL A 230 -25.39 30.86 3.67
N GLY A 231 -24.64 30.29 2.71
CA GLY A 231 -23.71 31.05 1.90
C GLY A 231 -22.66 30.18 1.22
N THR A 232 -21.67 30.82 0.65
CA THR A 232 -20.50 30.18 0.01
C THR A 232 -19.19 30.51 0.71
N SER A 233 -19.22 31.39 1.74
CA SER A 233 -18.08 31.76 2.58
C SER A 233 -18.47 31.75 4.04
N LEU A 234 -17.53 31.48 4.92
CA LEU A 234 -17.68 31.62 6.38
C LEU A 234 -17.56 33.07 6.85
N GLU A 235 -17.03 33.95 6.01
CA GLU A 235 -16.90 35.36 6.33
C GLU A 235 -18.27 36.07 6.35
N GLY A 236 -18.49 36.86 7.39
CA GLY A 236 -19.74 37.62 7.55
C GLY A 236 -20.92 36.87 8.10
N LEU A 237 -20.77 35.56 8.38
CA LEU A 237 -21.81 34.77 9.02
C LEU A 237 -21.90 35.11 10.53
N PRO A 238 -23.12 35.07 11.13
CA PRO A 238 -23.28 35.20 12.58
C PRO A 238 -22.46 34.15 13.35
N ARG A 239 -22.18 34.45 14.61
CA ARG A 239 -21.49 33.49 15.51
C ARG A 239 -22.27 32.18 15.55
N GLY A 240 -21.57 31.06 15.29
CA GLY A 240 -22.22 29.76 15.25
C GLY A 240 -21.35 28.66 14.67
N ILE A 241 -21.89 27.46 14.66
CA ILE A 241 -21.24 26.28 14.03
C ILE A 241 -21.84 26.10 12.65
N TYR A 242 -20.95 25.96 11.66
CA TYR A 242 -21.31 25.76 10.26
C TYR A 242 -20.61 24.53 9.69
N ILE A 243 -21.15 23.99 8.61
CA ILE A 243 -20.58 22.87 7.87
C ILE A 243 -20.19 23.34 6.48
N GLN A 244 -18.95 23.14 6.09
CA GLN A 244 -18.44 23.38 4.75
C GLN A 244 -17.54 22.20 4.35
N ASN A 245 -17.79 21.63 3.17
CA ASN A 245 -17.06 20.44 2.68
C ASN A 245 -17.03 19.28 3.70
N GLY A 246 -18.14 19.03 4.38
CA GLY A 246 -18.25 17.97 5.39
C GLY A 246 -17.55 18.23 6.72
N ARG A 247 -16.90 19.39 6.89
CA ARG A 247 -16.19 19.76 8.12
C ARG A 247 -16.94 20.83 8.91
N LYS A 248 -16.88 20.73 10.24
CA LYS A 248 -17.47 21.74 11.14
C LYS A 248 -16.50 22.89 11.39
N PHE A 249 -17.00 24.11 11.30
CA PHE A 249 -16.28 25.35 11.55
C PHE A 249 -17.00 26.17 12.60
N TRP A 250 -16.26 26.83 13.46
CA TRP A 250 -16.78 27.77 14.45
C TRP A 250 -16.50 29.19 13.99
N VAL A 251 -17.55 29.97 13.71
CA VAL A 251 -17.48 31.41 13.46
C VAL A 251 -17.62 32.12 14.81
N LYS A 252 -16.61 32.89 15.20
CA LYS A 252 -16.51 33.62 16.50
C LYS A 252 -17.11 35.00 16.43
#